data_fb1b343d0c31a2d8d4e09bbb8dfa7d50
#
_entry.id   fb1b343d0c31a2d8d4e09bbb8dfa7d50
#
_cell.length_a   1.000
_cell.length_b   1.000
_cell.length_c   1.000
_cell.angle_alpha   90.00
_cell.angle_beta   90.00
_cell.angle_gamma   90.00
#
_symmetry.space_group_name_H-M   'P 1'
#
loop_
_entity.id
_entity.type
_entity.pdbx_description
1 polymer ?
#
loop_
_entity_poly.entity_id
_entity_poly.type
_entity_poly.pdbx_seq_one_letter_code
_entity_poly.pdbx_strand_id
1 'polypeptide(L)'
;MLIKDEHRVENYLMNIGYHRLSAYIYPFYKSPKSELVLKEGTTFEQVLTLYRFDKKLRILLFNEIEKIEVAIRSVLANVGCQELGDKFWITKPEYFANANKFNQTLAIIDKELASSKEDYIEDFRQNFIEDYPPAWMITEVLSFGNLNYIYSNIASNQLMKRIAGYFGLKPQVFVSWLTVLANLRNMCCCLLYTSDAADDRISVD
;
A
#
# COMPACT_ATOMS: atom_id res chain seq x y z
N MET A 1 4.53 -12.92 33.21
CA MET A 1 4.60 -13.73 31.95
C MET A 1 5.48 -14.94 32.21
N LEU A 2 5.03 -16.13 31.83
CA LEU A 2 5.82 -17.34 31.99
C LEU A 2 6.84 -17.47 30.86
N ILE A 3 8.10 -17.63 31.22
CA ILE A 3 9.24 -17.81 30.30
C ILE A 3 9.79 -19.21 30.56
N LYS A 4 9.88 -20.04 29.55
CA LYS A 4 10.44 -21.41 29.63
C LYS A 4 11.91 -21.45 29.23
N ASP A 5 12.33 -20.54 28.37
CA ASP A 5 13.67 -20.46 27.79
C ASP A 5 14.07 -18.97 27.70
N GLU A 6 14.92 -18.54 28.63
CA GLU A 6 15.36 -17.15 28.73
C GLU A 6 16.24 -16.74 27.54
N HIS A 7 17.16 -17.62 27.13
CA HIS A 7 18.07 -17.33 26.01
C HIS A 7 17.29 -17.10 24.70
N ARG A 8 16.26 -17.91 24.46
CA ARG A 8 15.39 -17.73 23.31
C ARG A 8 14.62 -16.40 23.38
N VAL A 9 14.13 -16.00 24.54
CA VAL A 9 13.47 -14.70 24.74
C VAL A 9 14.43 -13.55 24.47
N GLU A 10 15.65 -13.62 24.98
CA GLU A 10 16.69 -12.61 24.70
C GLU A 10 16.98 -12.48 23.21
N ASN A 11 17.12 -13.59 22.49
CA ASN A 11 17.32 -13.59 21.06
C ASN A 11 16.17 -12.90 20.30
N TYR A 12 14.92 -13.18 20.66
CA TYR A 12 13.76 -12.49 20.07
C TYR A 12 13.75 -11.00 20.38
N LEU A 13 14.05 -10.62 21.63
CA LEU A 13 14.11 -9.22 22.01
C LEU A 13 15.23 -8.46 21.32
N MET A 14 16.39 -9.08 21.11
CA MET A 14 17.52 -8.48 20.38
C MET A 14 17.22 -8.31 18.90
N ASN A 15 16.54 -9.27 18.25
CA ASN A 15 16.33 -9.25 16.81
C ASN A 15 15.04 -8.51 16.39
N ILE A 16 13.96 -8.61 17.18
CA ILE A 16 12.66 -7.99 16.87
C ILE A 16 12.50 -6.66 17.63
N GLY A 17 13.03 -6.57 18.84
CA GLY A 17 12.92 -5.42 19.72
C GLY A 17 11.70 -5.45 20.65
N TYR A 18 11.91 -5.03 21.91
CA TYR A 18 10.87 -4.98 22.92
C TYR A 18 9.65 -4.15 22.49
N HIS A 19 9.89 -2.96 21.93
CA HIS A 19 8.81 -2.05 21.54
C HIS A 19 7.84 -2.68 20.54
N ARG A 20 8.36 -3.47 19.60
CA ARG A 20 7.51 -4.18 18.63
C ARG A 20 6.73 -5.33 19.27
N LEU A 21 7.38 -6.16 20.08
CA LEU A 21 6.72 -7.28 20.75
C LEU A 21 5.70 -6.79 21.80
N SER A 22 5.90 -5.62 22.40
CA SER A 22 4.96 -5.08 23.40
C SER A 22 3.56 -4.85 22.84
N ALA A 23 3.41 -4.52 21.55
CA ALA A 23 2.11 -4.40 20.90
C ALA A 23 1.33 -5.74 20.91
N TYR A 24 2.04 -6.86 20.79
CA TYR A 24 1.44 -8.21 20.83
C TYR A 24 1.23 -8.73 22.24
N ILE A 25 1.79 -8.08 23.27
CA ILE A 25 1.50 -8.35 24.68
C ILE A 25 0.16 -7.71 25.09
N TYR A 26 -0.22 -6.60 24.45
CA TYR A 26 -1.39 -5.79 24.83
C TYR A 26 -2.71 -6.58 24.97
N PRO A 27 -3.06 -7.56 24.14
CA PRO A 27 -4.27 -8.40 24.31
C PRO A 27 -4.28 -9.24 25.57
N PHE A 28 -3.11 -9.51 26.16
CA PHE A 28 -2.95 -10.35 27.33
C PHE A 28 -3.00 -9.59 28.66
N TYR A 29 -3.13 -8.26 28.64
CA TYR A 29 -3.37 -7.49 29.86
C TYR A 29 -4.79 -7.68 30.40
N LYS A 30 -4.92 -7.69 31.76
CA LYS A 30 -6.21 -7.62 32.45
C LYS A 30 -6.85 -6.24 32.23
N SER A 31 -8.13 -6.12 32.51
CA SER A 31 -8.82 -4.82 32.55
C SER A 31 -8.78 -4.28 33.99
N PRO A 32 -8.49 -2.96 34.19
CA PRO A 32 -8.11 -1.96 33.19
C PRO A 32 -6.67 -2.17 32.70
N LYS A 33 -6.47 -2.01 31.37
CA LYS A 33 -5.16 -2.27 30.74
C LYS A 33 -4.07 -1.27 31.12
N SER A 34 -4.45 -0.14 31.73
CA SER A 34 -3.54 0.87 32.25
C SER A 34 -2.63 0.37 33.39
N GLU A 35 -3.07 -0.67 34.09
CA GLU A 35 -2.28 -1.27 35.18
C GLU A 35 -1.18 -2.21 34.68
N LEU A 36 -1.15 -2.54 33.39
CA LEU A 36 -0.17 -3.43 32.74
C LEU A 36 -0.03 -4.79 33.42
N VAL A 37 -1.10 -5.27 34.10
CA VAL A 37 -1.13 -6.56 34.76
C VAL A 37 -1.52 -7.65 33.75
N LEU A 38 -0.67 -8.64 33.57
CA LEU A 38 -0.94 -9.77 32.66
C LEU A 38 -1.98 -10.74 33.24
N LYS A 39 -2.75 -11.35 32.35
CA LYS A 39 -3.64 -12.46 32.67
C LYS A 39 -2.81 -13.64 33.20
N GLU A 40 -3.36 -14.36 34.13
CA GLU A 40 -2.73 -15.57 34.68
C GLU A 40 -2.49 -16.62 33.60
N GLY A 41 -1.34 -17.28 33.63
CA GLY A 41 -0.95 -18.27 32.62
C GLY A 41 -0.46 -17.68 31.28
N THR A 42 -0.35 -16.35 31.13
CA THR A 42 0.23 -15.75 29.91
C THR A 42 1.68 -16.17 29.74
N THR A 43 1.99 -16.75 28.57
CA THR A 43 3.33 -17.20 28.18
C THR A 43 3.92 -16.34 27.08
N PHE A 44 5.26 -16.29 27.00
CA PHE A 44 5.94 -15.61 25.89
C PHE A 44 5.65 -16.28 24.55
N GLU A 45 5.46 -17.58 24.51
CA GLU A 45 5.12 -18.31 23.28
C GLU A 45 3.75 -17.90 22.70
N GLN A 46 2.79 -17.55 23.53
CA GLN A 46 1.50 -17.00 23.05
C GLN A 46 1.69 -15.66 22.35
N VAL A 47 2.58 -14.80 22.88
CA VAL A 47 2.92 -13.51 22.24
C VAL A 47 3.60 -13.74 20.90
N LEU A 48 4.57 -14.65 20.84
CA LEU A 48 5.24 -15.01 19.58
C LEU A 48 4.29 -15.63 18.56
N THR A 49 3.35 -16.45 19.01
CA THR A 49 2.33 -17.04 18.12
C THR A 49 1.48 -15.95 17.47
N LEU A 50 1.06 -14.95 18.24
CA LEU A 50 0.31 -13.81 17.72
C LEU A 50 1.13 -12.97 16.75
N TYR A 51 2.41 -12.71 17.08
CA TYR A 51 3.34 -12.00 16.19
C TYR A 51 3.52 -12.74 14.85
N ARG A 52 3.76 -14.05 14.88
CA ARG A 52 3.92 -14.87 13.66
C ARG A 52 2.64 -14.95 12.84
N PHE A 53 1.48 -15.04 13.50
CA PHE A 53 0.18 -15.00 12.82
C PHE A 53 -0.01 -13.68 12.08
N ASP A 54 0.23 -12.56 12.76
CA ASP A 54 0.09 -11.22 12.16
C ASP A 54 1.07 -11.04 10.99
N LYS A 55 2.33 -11.51 11.09
CA LYS A 55 3.28 -11.50 9.98
C LYS A 55 2.74 -12.27 8.76
N LYS A 56 2.28 -13.52 8.96
CA LYS A 56 1.73 -14.33 7.87
C LYS A 56 0.49 -13.69 7.23
N LEU A 57 -0.38 -13.11 8.04
CA LEU A 57 -1.58 -12.42 7.57
C LEU A 57 -1.21 -11.20 6.70
N ARG A 58 -0.23 -10.40 7.13
CA ARG A 58 0.24 -9.24 6.33
C ARG A 58 0.83 -9.66 4.99
N ILE A 59 1.66 -10.70 4.95
CA ILE A 59 2.23 -11.22 3.71
C ILE A 59 1.12 -11.67 2.76
N LEU A 60 0.13 -12.41 3.27
CA LEU A 60 -1.00 -12.87 2.47
C LEU A 60 -1.81 -11.69 1.90
N LEU A 61 -2.15 -10.73 2.76
CA LEU A 61 -2.91 -9.53 2.34
C LEU A 61 -2.12 -8.70 1.34
N PHE A 62 -0.83 -8.48 1.57
CA PHE A 62 0.03 -7.72 0.66
C PHE A 62 0.06 -8.34 -0.73
N ASN A 63 0.24 -9.65 -0.83
CA ASN A 63 0.25 -10.38 -2.09
C ASN A 63 -1.08 -10.26 -2.87
N GLU A 64 -2.21 -10.28 -2.19
CA GLU A 64 -3.51 -10.10 -2.85
C GLU A 64 -3.78 -8.63 -3.23
N ILE A 65 -3.36 -7.68 -2.38
CA ILE A 65 -3.52 -6.25 -2.67
C ILE A 65 -2.63 -5.84 -3.86
N GLU A 66 -1.43 -6.38 -4.00
CA GLU A 66 -0.55 -6.13 -5.14
C GLU A 66 -1.24 -6.48 -6.47
N LYS A 67 -1.87 -7.65 -6.57
CA LYS A 67 -2.62 -8.05 -7.76
C LYS A 67 -3.74 -7.08 -8.11
N ILE A 68 -4.45 -6.61 -7.08
CA ILE A 68 -5.52 -5.61 -7.24
C ILE A 68 -4.93 -4.27 -7.69
N GLU A 69 -3.81 -3.84 -7.11
CA GLU A 69 -3.11 -2.60 -7.45
C GLU A 69 -2.69 -2.61 -8.93
N VAL A 70 -2.06 -3.68 -9.41
CA VAL A 70 -1.66 -3.85 -10.81
C VAL A 70 -2.87 -3.78 -11.75
N ALA A 71 -3.97 -4.46 -11.39
CA ALA A 71 -5.19 -4.42 -12.19
C ALA A 71 -5.79 -3.01 -12.25
N ILE A 72 -5.78 -2.26 -11.14
CA ILE A 72 -6.30 -0.89 -11.08
C ILE A 72 -5.44 0.05 -11.94
N ARG A 73 -4.09 -0.03 -11.89
CA ARG A 73 -3.18 0.74 -12.74
C ARG A 73 -3.52 0.54 -14.21
N SER A 74 -3.57 -0.71 -14.63
CA SER A 74 -3.85 -1.09 -16.01
C SER A 74 -5.25 -0.64 -16.47
N VAL A 75 -6.29 -0.89 -15.68
CA VAL A 75 -7.68 -0.52 -16.04
C VAL A 75 -7.84 1.00 -16.09
N LEU A 76 -7.28 1.74 -15.13
CA LEU A 76 -7.34 3.20 -15.08
C LEU A 76 -6.70 3.80 -16.34
N ALA A 77 -5.49 3.37 -16.69
CA ALA A 77 -4.78 3.85 -17.87
C ALA A 77 -5.51 3.47 -19.16
N ASN A 78 -5.81 2.19 -19.36
CA ASN A 78 -6.32 1.69 -20.63
C ASN A 78 -7.75 2.15 -20.91
N VAL A 79 -8.65 2.06 -19.94
CA VAL A 79 -10.04 2.50 -20.10
C VAL A 79 -10.10 4.02 -20.29
N GLY A 80 -9.27 4.79 -19.58
CA GLY A 80 -9.15 6.23 -19.77
C GLY A 80 -8.71 6.58 -21.18
N CYS A 81 -7.64 5.96 -21.68
CA CYS A 81 -7.16 6.19 -23.04
C CYS A 81 -8.20 5.83 -24.10
N GLN A 82 -8.90 4.71 -23.94
CA GLN A 82 -9.92 4.25 -24.89
C GLN A 82 -11.15 5.16 -24.92
N GLU A 83 -11.67 5.55 -23.76
CA GLU A 83 -12.89 6.36 -23.67
C GLU A 83 -12.69 7.82 -24.10
N LEU A 84 -11.51 8.36 -23.81
CA LEU A 84 -11.19 9.76 -24.10
C LEU A 84 -10.47 9.94 -25.46
N GLY A 85 -10.01 8.84 -26.06
CA GLY A 85 -9.22 8.89 -27.29
C GLY A 85 -7.86 9.60 -27.13
N ASP A 86 -7.37 9.68 -25.89
CA ASP A 86 -6.18 10.44 -25.56
C ASP A 86 -5.25 9.66 -24.62
N LYS A 87 -4.04 9.35 -25.11
CA LYS A 87 -3.02 8.64 -24.34
C LYS A 87 -2.41 9.46 -23.19
N PHE A 88 -2.58 10.79 -23.23
CA PHE A 88 -2.00 11.73 -22.25
C PHE A 88 -3.05 12.31 -21.29
N TRP A 89 -4.24 11.74 -21.24
CA TRP A 89 -5.39 12.28 -20.52
C TRP A 89 -5.12 12.61 -19.04
N ILE A 90 -4.22 11.87 -18.36
CA ILE A 90 -3.92 12.07 -16.93
C ILE A 90 -3.28 13.44 -16.65
N THR A 91 -2.60 14.01 -17.63
CA THR A 91 -1.89 15.31 -17.51
C THR A 91 -2.64 16.48 -18.11
N LYS A 92 -3.89 16.29 -18.54
CA LYS A 92 -4.70 17.32 -19.17
C LYS A 92 -5.87 17.78 -18.29
N PRO A 93 -5.95 19.05 -17.90
CA PRO A 93 -6.92 19.57 -16.94
C PRO A 93 -8.39 19.42 -17.36
N GLU A 94 -8.68 19.39 -18.67
CA GLU A 94 -10.03 19.27 -19.21
C GLU A 94 -10.76 17.97 -18.83
N TYR A 95 -10.04 16.95 -18.43
CA TYR A 95 -10.63 15.66 -18.01
C TYR A 95 -10.95 15.57 -16.50
N PHE A 96 -10.66 16.64 -15.76
CA PHE A 96 -10.78 16.64 -14.30
C PHE A 96 -11.80 17.68 -13.79
N ALA A 97 -12.55 17.30 -12.74
CA ALA A 97 -13.61 18.11 -12.19
C ALA A 97 -13.12 19.29 -11.34
N ASN A 98 -12.01 19.12 -10.62
CA ASN A 98 -11.47 20.11 -9.70
C ASN A 98 -10.03 20.47 -10.08
N ALA A 99 -9.83 21.74 -10.51
CA ALA A 99 -8.53 22.23 -10.95
C ALA A 99 -7.46 22.23 -9.83
N ASN A 100 -7.82 22.54 -8.58
CA ASN A 100 -6.85 22.53 -7.48
C ASN A 100 -6.34 21.11 -7.18
N LYS A 101 -7.25 20.12 -7.16
CA LYS A 101 -6.87 18.71 -7.02
C LYS A 101 -6.03 18.23 -8.21
N PHE A 102 -6.36 18.66 -9.42
CA PHE A 102 -5.59 18.36 -10.60
C PHE A 102 -4.16 18.89 -10.47
N ASN A 103 -3.97 20.17 -10.13
CA ASN A 103 -2.66 20.79 -9.97
C ASN A 103 -1.82 20.08 -8.88
N GLN A 104 -2.45 19.67 -7.77
CA GLN A 104 -1.76 18.88 -6.74
C GLN A 104 -1.31 17.51 -7.27
N THR A 105 -2.18 16.84 -8.04
CA THR A 105 -1.85 15.56 -8.66
C THR A 105 -0.74 15.70 -9.69
N LEU A 106 -0.78 16.75 -10.52
CA LEU A 106 0.24 17.03 -11.52
C LEU A 106 1.61 17.29 -10.88
N ALA A 107 1.66 18.07 -9.80
CA ALA A 107 2.90 18.29 -9.04
C ALA A 107 3.49 17.00 -8.44
N ILE A 108 2.62 16.04 -8.04
CA ILE A 108 3.06 14.72 -7.61
C ILE A 108 3.62 13.93 -8.79
N ILE A 109 2.94 13.94 -9.94
CA ILE A 109 3.41 13.29 -11.17
C ILE A 109 4.78 13.82 -11.56
N ASP A 110 4.97 15.15 -11.59
CA ASP A 110 6.24 15.80 -11.91
C ASP A 110 7.37 15.32 -10.97
N LYS A 111 7.09 15.28 -9.68
CA LYS A 111 8.04 14.81 -8.66
C LYS A 111 8.42 13.34 -8.86
N GLU A 112 7.42 12.47 -9.02
CA GLU A 112 7.66 11.03 -9.19
C GLU A 112 8.39 10.74 -10.50
N LEU A 113 8.00 11.38 -11.60
CA LEU A 113 8.72 11.29 -12.86
C LEU A 113 10.16 11.80 -12.71
N ALA A 114 10.40 12.97 -12.10
CA ALA A 114 11.75 13.52 -11.92
C ALA A 114 12.68 12.60 -11.11
N SER A 115 12.14 11.88 -10.12
CA SER A 115 12.89 10.97 -9.25
C SER A 115 13.00 9.55 -9.78
N SER A 116 12.21 9.18 -10.79
CA SER A 116 12.18 7.83 -11.34
C SER A 116 13.49 7.50 -12.07
N LYS A 117 14.00 6.31 -11.78
CA LYS A 117 15.17 5.69 -12.43
C LYS A 117 14.77 4.50 -13.30
N GLU A 118 13.49 4.37 -13.59
CA GLU A 118 12.99 3.29 -14.45
C GLU A 118 13.46 3.49 -15.89
N ASP A 119 14.01 2.45 -16.50
CA ASP A 119 14.62 2.49 -17.83
C ASP A 119 13.64 3.05 -18.89
N TYR A 120 12.36 2.67 -18.81
CA TYR A 120 11.33 3.16 -19.76
C TYR A 120 11.00 4.66 -19.61
N ILE A 121 11.21 5.26 -18.42
CA ILE A 121 11.06 6.70 -18.22
C ILE A 121 12.28 7.45 -18.76
N GLU A 122 13.47 6.89 -18.55
CA GLU A 122 14.71 7.45 -19.10
C GLU A 122 14.71 7.38 -20.64
N ASP A 123 14.29 6.26 -21.22
CA ASP A 123 14.12 6.07 -22.65
C ASP A 123 13.09 7.08 -23.24
N PHE A 124 11.97 7.27 -22.55
CA PHE A 124 10.98 8.27 -22.95
C PHE A 124 11.60 9.68 -23.03
N ARG A 125 12.33 10.12 -22.00
CA ARG A 125 12.98 11.44 -21.96
C ARG A 125 14.00 11.66 -23.08
N GLN A 126 14.67 10.60 -23.52
CA GLN A 126 15.70 10.68 -24.56
C GLN A 126 15.14 10.65 -25.98
N ASN A 127 14.05 9.93 -26.21
CA ASN A 127 13.57 9.58 -27.54
C ASN A 127 12.26 10.23 -27.94
N PHE A 128 11.54 10.91 -27.01
CA PHE A 128 10.25 11.52 -27.27
C PHE A 128 10.29 13.02 -26.96
N ILE A 129 9.48 13.79 -27.70
CA ILE A 129 9.40 15.27 -27.60
C ILE A 129 8.24 15.76 -26.72
N GLU A 130 7.34 14.86 -26.34
CA GLU A 130 6.20 15.17 -25.49
C GLU A 130 6.66 15.48 -24.05
N ASP A 131 6.03 16.45 -23.40
CA ASP A 131 6.35 16.87 -22.03
C ASP A 131 6.09 15.76 -21.00
N TYR A 132 5.12 14.89 -21.25
CA TYR A 132 4.72 13.81 -20.35
C TYR A 132 4.63 12.46 -21.06
N PRO A 133 5.01 11.38 -20.38
CA PRO A 133 4.80 10.04 -20.91
C PRO A 133 3.30 9.68 -20.92
N PRO A 134 2.92 8.66 -21.69
CA PRO A 134 1.54 8.19 -21.75
C PRO A 134 1.01 7.71 -20.39
N ALA A 135 -0.33 7.70 -20.25
CA ALA A 135 -1.02 7.34 -19.01
C ALA A 135 -0.55 6.03 -18.38
N TRP A 136 -0.27 5.00 -19.19
CA TRP A 136 0.20 3.69 -18.69
C TRP A 136 1.61 3.74 -18.09
N MET A 137 2.49 4.63 -18.51
CA MET A 137 3.80 4.85 -17.87
C MET A 137 3.65 5.66 -16.58
N ILE A 138 2.80 6.69 -16.59
CA ILE A 138 2.54 7.52 -15.41
C ILE A 138 1.94 6.68 -14.28
N THR A 139 0.96 5.80 -14.58
CA THR A 139 0.34 4.97 -13.54
C THR A 139 1.31 4.02 -12.88
N GLU A 140 2.37 3.57 -13.56
CA GLU A 140 3.38 2.67 -12.97
C GLU A 140 4.27 3.37 -11.94
N VAL A 141 4.65 4.63 -12.14
CA VAL A 141 5.52 5.36 -11.20
C VAL A 141 4.76 5.93 -9.99
N LEU A 142 3.43 6.04 -10.07
CA LEU A 142 2.63 6.62 -9.00
C LEU A 142 2.38 5.62 -7.86
N SER A 143 2.27 6.11 -6.64
CA SER A 143 1.81 5.30 -5.51
C SER A 143 0.33 4.92 -5.66
N PHE A 144 -0.08 3.83 -5.01
CA PHE A 144 -1.49 3.39 -5.04
C PHE A 144 -2.46 4.47 -4.54
N GLY A 145 -2.08 5.24 -3.52
CA GLY A 145 -2.87 6.37 -3.05
C GLY A 145 -3.09 7.45 -4.11
N ASN A 146 -2.08 7.71 -4.95
CA ASN A 146 -2.16 8.71 -6.02
C ASN A 146 -3.15 8.28 -7.12
N LEU A 147 -3.30 6.98 -7.41
CA LEU A 147 -4.32 6.49 -8.34
C LEU A 147 -5.74 6.84 -7.88
N ASN A 148 -5.98 6.79 -6.56
CA ASN A 148 -7.26 7.22 -5.99
C ASN A 148 -7.51 8.73 -6.18
N TYR A 149 -6.49 9.58 -6.04
CA TYR A 149 -6.62 11.02 -6.32
C TYR A 149 -6.98 11.28 -7.78
N ILE A 150 -6.35 10.60 -8.73
CA ILE A 150 -6.67 10.69 -10.16
C ILE A 150 -8.12 10.25 -10.38
N TYR A 151 -8.49 9.04 -9.98
CA TYR A 151 -9.81 8.49 -10.22
C TYR A 151 -10.92 9.35 -9.60
N SER A 152 -10.76 9.77 -8.35
CA SER A 152 -11.78 10.55 -7.63
C SER A 152 -11.99 11.96 -8.17
N ASN A 153 -11.10 12.46 -9.04
CA ASN A 153 -11.18 13.77 -9.66
C ASN A 153 -11.60 13.74 -11.14
N ILE A 154 -11.86 12.57 -11.72
CA ILE A 154 -12.33 12.46 -13.11
C ILE A 154 -13.67 13.21 -13.27
N ALA A 155 -13.76 14.09 -14.29
CA ALA A 155 -14.97 14.86 -14.57
C ALA A 155 -16.09 13.99 -15.18
N SER A 156 -15.74 13.02 -16.03
CA SER A 156 -16.68 12.15 -16.71
C SER A 156 -17.24 11.05 -15.80
N ASN A 157 -18.52 11.19 -15.42
CA ASN A 157 -19.22 10.15 -14.66
C ASN A 157 -19.33 8.82 -15.45
N GLN A 158 -19.38 8.88 -16.78
CA GLN A 158 -19.39 7.70 -17.63
C GLN A 158 -18.07 6.96 -17.52
N LEU A 159 -16.93 7.66 -17.62
CA LEU A 159 -15.60 7.07 -17.46
C LEU A 159 -15.43 6.44 -16.08
N MET A 160 -15.85 7.15 -15.01
CA MET A 160 -15.83 6.61 -13.64
C MET A 160 -16.64 5.31 -13.52
N LYS A 161 -17.84 5.28 -14.12
CA LYS A 161 -18.67 4.07 -14.13
C LYS A 161 -18.04 2.91 -14.89
N ARG A 162 -17.37 3.17 -16.01
CA ARG A 162 -16.70 2.11 -16.78
C ARG A 162 -15.52 1.51 -16.04
N ILE A 163 -14.67 2.35 -15.44
CA ILE A 163 -13.54 1.89 -14.65
C ILE A 163 -14.03 1.08 -13.44
N ALA A 164 -14.94 1.62 -12.62
CA ALA A 164 -15.47 0.91 -11.46
C ALA A 164 -16.24 -0.37 -11.83
N GLY A 165 -16.96 -0.33 -12.95
CA GLY A 165 -17.72 -1.46 -13.49
C GLY A 165 -16.86 -2.66 -13.87
N TYR A 166 -15.60 -2.44 -14.27
CA TYR A 166 -14.64 -3.53 -14.51
C TYR A 166 -14.42 -4.39 -13.25
N PHE A 167 -14.51 -3.78 -12.08
CA PHE A 167 -14.41 -4.45 -10.78
C PHE A 167 -15.79 -4.81 -10.19
N GLY A 168 -16.86 -4.67 -10.94
CA GLY A 168 -18.23 -4.95 -10.46
C GLY A 168 -18.75 -3.95 -9.44
N LEU A 169 -18.16 -2.76 -9.34
CA LEU A 169 -18.45 -1.76 -8.31
C LEU A 169 -19.13 -0.50 -8.88
N LYS A 170 -19.84 0.22 -8.00
CA LYS A 170 -20.28 1.60 -8.28
C LYS A 170 -19.14 2.58 -8.00
N PRO A 171 -19.08 3.76 -8.68
CA PRO A 171 -17.97 4.71 -8.51
C PRO A 171 -17.69 5.11 -7.06
N GLN A 172 -18.72 5.40 -6.25
CA GLN A 172 -18.58 5.81 -4.86
C GLN A 172 -17.98 4.69 -3.99
N VAL A 173 -18.43 3.44 -4.23
CA VAL A 173 -17.90 2.26 -3.54
C VAL A 173 -16.45 2.03 -3.96
N PHE A 174 -16.12 2.19 -5.24
CA PHE A 174 -14.76 2.02 -5.74
C PHE A 174 -13.78 3.02 -5.10
N VAL A 175 -14.16 4.31 -4.97
CA VAL A 175 -13.34 5.31 -4.24
C VAL A 175 -13.05 4.88 -2.80
N SER A 176 -14.07 4.40 -2.09
CA SER A 176 -13.88 3.93 -0.70
C SER A 176 -12.96 2.71 -0.63
N TRP A 177 -13.09 1.78 -1.57
CA TRP A 177 -12.21 0.60 -1.67
C TRP A 177 -10.77 1.00 -1.97
N LEU A 178 -10.53 1.91 -2.93
CA LEU A 178 -9.19 2.44 -3.23
C LEU A 178 -8.52 3.00 -1.97
N THR A 179 -9.27 3.79 -1.18
CA THR A 179 -8.77 4.36 0.07
C THR A 179 -8.40 3.29 1.09
N VAL A 180 -9.28 2.30 1.30
CA VAL A 180 -9.04 1.21 2.26
C VAL A 180 -7.86 0.34 1.83
N LEU A 181 -7.80 -0.04 0.55
CA LEU A 181 -6.73 -0.88 0.02
C LEU A 181 -5.37 -0.18 0.06
N ALA A 182 -5.30 1.13 -0.26
CA ALA A 182 -4.07 1.90 -0.15
C ALA A 182 -3.57 1.96 1.31
N ASN A 183 -4.46 2.17 2.28
CA ASN A 183 -4.13 2.16 3.70
C ASN A 183 -3.66 0.77 4.17
N LEU A 184 -4.38 -0.30 3.80
CA LEU A 184 -3.99 -1.67 4.13
C LEU A 184 -2.62 -2.04 3.54
N ARG A 185 -2.39 -1.69 2.27
CA ARG A 185 -1.09 -1.90 1.60
C ARG A 185 0.03 -1.25 2.38
N ASN A 186 -0.14 0.02 2.77
CA ASN A 186 0.86 0.74 3.54
C ASN A 186 1.07 0.13 4.94
N MET A 187 0.00 -0.29 5.63
CA MET A 187 0.10 -0.98 6.92
C MET A 187 0.85 -2.32 6.80
N CYS A 188 0.62 -3.07 5.73
CA CYS A 188 1.34 -4.32 5.47
C CYS A 188 2.82 -4.05 5.20
N CYS A 189 3.14 -3.09 4.34
CA CYS A 189 4.52 -2.75 3.97
C CYS A 189 5.36 -2.22 5.14
N CYS A 190 4.82 -1.34 5.99
CA CYS A 190 5.58 -0.67 7.07
C CYS A 190 6.26 -1.66 8.04
N LEU A 191 5.81 -2.91 8.10
CA LEU A 191 6.32 -3.91 9.01
C LEU A 191 7.00 -5.11 8.32
N LEU A 192 6.85 -5.30 7.01
CA LEU A 192 7.51 -6.39 6.28
C LEU A 192 9.02 -6.18 6.17
N TYR A 193 9.46 -4.97 5.83
CA TYR A 193 10.89 -4.64 5.71
C TYR A 193 11.74 -4.88 6.96
N THR A 194 11.10 -4.93 8.13
CA THR A 194 11.81 -5.08 9.41
C THR A 194 11.68 -6.49 10.00
N SER A 195 10.82 -7.35 9.43
CA SER A 195 10.57 -8.69 9.98
C SER A 195 11.39 -9.79 9.28
N ASP A 196 11.69 -9.68 7.99
CA ASP A 196 12.44 -10.70 7.25
C ASP A 196 13.90 -10.82 7.75
N ALA A 197 14.58 -9.68 7.97
CA ALA A 197 15.94 -9.69 8.50
C ALA A 197 16.07 -10.24 9.93
N ALA A 198 14.97 -10.28 10.70
CA ALA A 198 14.96 -10.80 12.06
C ALA A 198 14.65 -12.30 12.11
N ASP A 199 13.78 -12.81 11.23
CA ASP A 199 13.42 -14.24 11.19
C ASP A 199 14.54 -15.11 10.54
N ASP A 200 15.22 -14.59 9.52
CA ASP A 200 16.35 -15.30 8.90
C ASP A 200 17.53 -15.55 9.87
N ARG A 201 17.67 -14.68 10.88
CA ARG A 201 18.69 -14.82 11.94
C ARG A 201 18.27 -15.77 13.08
N ILE A 202 16.96 -16.06 13.22
CA ILE A 202 16.43 -16.90 14.29
C ILE A 202 16.16 -18.33 13.80
N SER A 203 16.09 -18.55 12.48
CA SER A 203 15.82 -19.87 11.88
C SER A 203 17.06 -20.76 11.70
N VAL A 204 18.22 -20.38 12.24
CA VAL A 204 19.51 -21.11 12.09
C VAL A 204 19.86 -21.99 13.31
N ASP A 205 18.90 -22.27 14.21
CA ASP A 205 19.08 -23.25 15.30
C ASP A 205 18.03 -24.36 15.24
#